data_45ff7a7c25390dfedb557ee6ba5d075f
#
_entry.id   45ff7a7c25390dfedb557ee6ba5d075f
#
_cell.length_a   1.000
_cell.length_b   1.000
_cell.length_c   1.000
_cell.angle_alpha   90.00
_cell.angle_beta   90.00
_cell.angle_gamma   90.00
#
_symmetry.space_group_name_H-M   'P 1'
#
loop_
_entity.id
_entity.type
_entity.pdbx_description
1 polymer ?
#
loop_
_entity_poly.entity_id
_entity_poly.type
_entity_poly.pdbx_seq_one_letter_code
_entity_poly.pdbx_strand_id
1 'polypeptide(L)'
;GGSWSSAGQKVLWDFSVEKSGLYELAFRCSQSSNAGKPVFRKIEIDGITPFAEFESVTFPVTGTNEYENYTLCGKDGKPFEIYLEEGSHTISMQVTLGGFREIYDEIISVMSEINSVGMDLKKLSAGSVDANRTWDMDVVMPEAIPRLKAASERIDSVYKKLCDLSGSDATFADSLEYASSLLKKLLAKPRVLPNKLELLNVGDNSVTKFLGDVLSQLISSPL
;
A
#
# COMPACT_ATOMS: atom_id res chain seq x y z
N GLY A 1 -23.02 -11.08 -9.77
CA GLY A 1 -22.08 -10.73 -8.76
C GLY A 1 -21.01 -9.83 -9.32
N GLY A 2 -20.80 -8.68 -8.72
CA GLY A 2 -19.70 -7.80 -9.11
C GLY A 2 -18.40 -8.32 -8.54
N SER A 3 -17.31 -8.18 -9.28
CA SER A 3 -15.97 -8.40 -8.76
C SER A 3 -15.51 -7.17 -7.96
N TRP A 4 -14.87 -7.39 -6.85
CA TRP A 4 -14.26 -6.32 -6.07
C TRP A 4 -12.88 -6.03 -6.67
N SER A 5 -12.72 -4.84 -7.20
CA SER A 5 -11.54 -4.49 -8.00
C SER A 5 -10.75 -3.29 -7.48
N SER A 6 -11.25 -2.60 -6.46
CA SER A 6 -10.62 -1.38 -5.96
C SER A 6 -10.83 -1.18 -4.47
N ALA A 7 -9.83 -0.64 -3.80
CA ALA A 7 -9.93 -0.22 -2.39
C ALA A 7 -11.09 0.77 -2.20
N GLY A 8 -11.79 0.65 -1.09
CA GLY A 8 -12.94 1.49 -0.75
C GLY A 8 -14.30 0.99 -1.26
N GLN A 9 -14.34 0.02 -2.18
CA GLN A 9 -15.61 -0.60 -2.58
C GLN A 9 -16.28 -1.26 -1.37
N LYS A 10 -17.60 -1.03 -1.22
CA LYS A 10 -18.38 -1.51 -0.08
C LYS A 10 -19.63 -2.24 -0.59
N VAL A 11 -19.95 -3.37 0.03
CA VAL A 11 -21.17 -4.13 -0.18
C VAL A 11 -21.91 -4.19 1.14
N LEU A 12 -23.25 -4.13 1.05
CA LEU A 12 -24.15 -4.24 2.19
C LEU A 12 -25.10 -5.41 1.97
N TRP A 13 -25.41 -6.13 3.03
CA TRP A 13 -26.42 -7.18 3.07
C TRP A 13 -27.32 -6.95 4.27
N ASP A 14 -28.63 -7.00 4.03
CA ASP A 14 -29.63 -7.01 5.09
C ASP A 14 -29.91 -8.46 5.48
N PHE A 15 -30.03 -8.71 6.77
CA PHE A 15 -30.41 -10.02 7.31
C PHE A 15 -31.27 -9.82 8.57
N SER A 16 -31.90 -10.88 9.03
CA SER A 16 -32.68 -10.83 10.28
C SER A 16 -32.33 -12.02 11.16
N VAL A 17 -32.40 -11.79 12.47
CA VAL A 17 -32.29 -12.83 13.47
C VAL A 17 -33.59 -13.01 14.19
N GLU A 18 -34.00 -14.28 14.43
CA GLU A 18 -35.28 -14.63 15.04
C GLU A 18 -35.29 -14.50 16.57
N LYS A 19 -34.12 -14.41 17.18
CA LYS A 19 -33.93 -14.32 18.64
C LYS A 19 -32.71 -13.49 18.98
N SER A 20 -32.83 -12.68 20.03
CA SER A 20 -31.65 -12.01 20.57
C SER A 20 -30.65 -13.01 21.17
N GLY A 21 -29.37 -12.82 20.90
CA GLY A 21 -28.32 -13.71 21.41
C GLY A 21 -26.95 -13.43 20.86
N LEU A 22 -26.01 -14.30 21.19
CA LEU A 22 -24.66 -14.28 20.65
C LEU A 22 -24.60 -15.06 19.32
N TYR A 23 -24.03 -14.46 18.32
CA TYR A 23 -23.90 -15.02 16.98
C TYR A 23 -22.46 -14.99 16.51
N GLU A 24 -22.06 -16.01 15.78
CA GLU A 24 -20.78 -16.10 15.08
C GLU A 24 -20.97 -15.76 13.60
N LEU A 25 -20.02 -15.06 13.00
CA LEU A 25 -20.04 -14.75 11.58
C LEU A 25 -19.13 -15.70 10.80
N ALA A 26 -19.71 -16.34 9.79
CA ALA A 26 -18.98 -17.13 8.83
C ALA A 26 -19.31 -16.70 7.40
N PHE A 27 -18.30 -16.64 6.56
CA PHE A 27 -18.44 -16.31 5.14
C PHE A 27 -18.04 -17.51 4.29
N ARG A 28 -18.88 -17.82 3.31
CA ARG A 28 -18.49 -18.73 2.24
C ARG A 28 -17.84 -17.92 1.13
N CYS A 29 -16.52 -17.97 1.04
CA CYS A 29 -15.75 -17.16 0.13
C CYS A 29 -14.86 -18.00 -0.81
N SER A 30 -14.53 -17.41 -1.94
CA SER A 30 -13.53 -17.90 -2.88
C SER A 30 -12.64 -16.73 -3.27
N GLN A 31 -11.33 -16.90 -3.15
CA GLN A 31 -10.35 -15.92 -3.51
C GLN A 31 -9.19 -16.64 -4.23
N SER A 32 -9.17 -16.58 -5.55
CA SER A 32 -8.15 -17.22 -6.38
C SER A 32 -7.50 -16.24 -7.37
N SER A 33 -7.97 -14.99 -7.40
CA SER A 33 -7.60 -14.02 -8.45
C SER A 33 -6.38 -13.17 -8.11
N ASN A 34 -5.94 -13.14 -6.87
CA ASN A 34 -4.91 -12.20 -6.41
C ASN A 34 -3.51 -12.84 -6.29
N ALA A 35 -3.14 -13.68 -7.25
CA ALA A 35 -1.80 -14.28 -7.34
C ALA A 35 -1.28 -14.84 -5.99
N GLY A 36 -2.15 -15.53 -5.23
CA GLY A 36 -1.79 -16.14 -3.96
C GLY A 36 -1.71 -15.18 -2.76
N LYS A 37 -2.18 -13.94 -2.88
CA LYS A 37 -2.12 -12.95 -1.80
C LYS A 37 -3.42 -12.90 -1.01
N PRO A 38 -3.36 -12.73 0.33
CA PRO A 38 -4.55 -12.49 1.12
C PRO A 38 -5.21 -11.17 0.73
N VAL A 39 -6.52 -11.09 0.98
CA VAL A 39 -7.31 -9.86 0.80
C VAL A 39 -7.85 -9.37 2.13
N PHE A 40 -8.04 -8.06 2.26
CA PHE A 40 -8.41 -7.43 3.50
C PHE A 40 -9.77 -6.76 3.39
N ARG A 41 -10.59 -6.92 4.43
CA ARG A 41 -11.94 -6.35 4.50
C ARG A 41 -12.20 -5.73 5.85
N LYS A 42 -12.77 -4.51 5.83
CA LYS A 42 -13.43 -3.96 6.99
C LYS A 42 -14.86 -4.52 7.05
N ILE A 43 -15.28 -4.95 8.22
CA ILE A 43 -16.63 -5.50 8.46
C ILE A 43 -17.31 -4.64 9.52
N GLU A 44 -18.52 -4.20 9.22
CA GLU A 44 -19.39 -3.47 10.15
C GLU A 44 -20.74 -4.17 10.25
N ILE A 45 -21.34 -4.13 11.42
CA ILE A 45 -22.72 -4.55 11.68
C ILE A 45 -23.46 -3.33 12.18
N ASP A 46 -24.57 -3.00 11.52
CA ASP A 46 -25.38 -1.80 11.79
C ASP A 46 -24.56 -0.50 11.80
N GLY A 47 -23.53 -0.45 10.94
CA GLY A 47 -22.62 0.69 10.82
C GLY A 47 -21.54 0.79 11.90
N ILE A 48 -21.43 -0.21 12.76
CA ILE A 48 -20.45 -0.26 13.86
C ILE A 48 -19.46 -1.40 13.61
N THR A 49 -18.18 -1.15 13.86
CA THR A 49 -17.14 -2.18 13.89
C THR A 49 -17.13 -2.83 15.28
N PRO A 50 -17.62 -4.08 15.43
CA PRO A 50 -17.83 -4.67 16.76
C PRO A 50 -16.52 -5.00 17.49
N PHE A 51 -15.46 -5.29 16.75
CA PHE A 51 -14.12 -5.61 17.29
C PHE A 51 -13.06 -4.84 16.49
N ALA A 52 -11.93 -4.51 17.13
CA ALA A 52 -10.81 -3.82 16.47
C ALA A 52 -10.28 -4.63 15.28
N GLU A 53 -10.29 -5.94 15.35
CA GLU A 53 -9.87 -6.86 14.27
C GLU A 53 -10.75 -6.75 13.03
N PHE A 54 -12.00 -6.31 13.18
CA PHE A 54 -12.93 -6.14 12.04
C PHE A 54 -12.64 -4.90 11.19
N GLU A 55 -11.75 -4.01 11.64
CA GLU A 55 -11.22 -2.94 10.78
C GLU A 55 -10.38 -3.49 9.61
N SER A 56 -9.80 -4.69 9.76
CA SER A 56 -8.97 -5.30 8.72
C SER A 56 -8.93 -6.83 8.85
N VAL A 57 -10.04 -7.48 8.53
CA VAL A 57 -10.12 -8.94 8.46
C VAL A 57 -9.35 -9.44 7.26
N THR A 58 -8.46 -10.40 7.48
CA THR A 58 -7.71 -11.07 6.41
C THR A 58 -8.46 -12.29 5.91
N PHE A 59 -8.79 -12.33 4.63
CA PHE A 59 -9.36 -13.51 3.98
C PHE A 59 -8.24 -14.29 3.27
N PRO A 60 -8.13 -15.59 3.54
CA PRO A 60 -7.09 -16.42 2.95
C PRO A 60 -7.31 -16.62 1.44
N VAL A 61 -6.26 -17.06 0.78
CA VAL A 61 -6.34 -17.54 -0.60
C VAL A 61 -7.01 -18.92 -0.60
N THR A 62 -7.96 -19.13 -1.50
CA THR A 62 -8.57 -20.43 -1.77
C THR A 62 -8.01 -21.04 -3.06
N GLY A 63 -8.25 -22.31 -3.29
CA GLY A 63 -7.98 -22.94 -4.59
C GLY A 63 -8.83 -22.32 -5.71
N THR A 64 -8.42 -22.57 -6.96
CA THR A 64 -9.15 -22.07 -8.14
C THR A 64 -10.56 -22.71 -8.18
N ASN A 65 -11.61 -21.88 -8.16
CA ASN A 65 -13.01 -22.28 -8.08
C ASN A 65 -13.40 -23.04 -6.80
N GLU A 66 -12.56 -22.98 -5.77
CA GLU A 66 -12.87 -23.57 -4.47
C GLU A 66 -13.51 -22.50 -3.57
N TYR A 67 -14.57 -22.91 -2.85
CA TYR A 67 -15.23 -22.11 -1.86
C TYR A 67 -15.00 -22.70 -0.48
N GLU A 68 -14.49 -21.87 0.41
CA GLU A 68 -14.28 -22.24 1.81
C GLU A 68 -15.20 -21.48 2.74
N ASN A 69 -15.59 -22.14 3.84
CA ASN A 69 -16.29 -21.47 4.93
C ASN A 69 -15.25 -20.90 5.89
N TYR A 70 -15.23 -19.60 6.00
CA TYR A 70 -14.31 -18.85 6.85
C TYR A 70 -15.07 -18.21 8.01
N THR A 71 -14.92 -18.75 9.21
CA THR A 71 -15.44 -18.18 10.44
C THR A 71 -14.47 -17.11 10.96
N LEU A 72 -15.01 -15.96 11.33
CA LEU A 72 -14.19 -14.90 11.89
C LEU A 72 -13.73 -15.25 13.31
N CYS A 73 -12.43 -15.46 13.46
CA CYS A 73 -11.80 -15.85 14.72
C CYS A 73 -10.77 -14.83 15.17
N GLY A 74 -10.62 -14.73 16.49
CA GLY A 74 -9.52 -14.00 17.10
C GLY A 74 -8.17 -14.69 16.91
N LYS A 75 -7.10 -14.06 17.38
CA LYS A 75 -5.73 -14.62 17.32
C LYS A 75 -5.56 -15.93 18.12
N ASP A 76 -6.45 -16.18 19.06
CA ASP A 76 -6.53 -17.42 19.85
C ASP A 76 -7.29 -18.56 19.16
N GLY A 77 -7.78 -18.31 17.94
CA GLY A 77 -8.54 -19.27 17.14
C GLY A 77 -10.00 -19.40 17.56
N LYS A 78 -10.49 -18.61 18.53
CA LYS A 78 -11.90 -18.65 18.93
C LYS A 78 -12.73 -17.74 18.05
N PRO A 79 -13.94 -18.17 17.64
CA PRO A 79 -14.87 -17.32 16.91
C PRO A 79 -15.21 -16.05 17.71
N PHE A 80 -15.42 -14.94 16.99
CA PHE A 80 -15.97 -13.74 17.57
C PHE A 80 -17.48 -13.92 17.79
N GLU A 81 -17.91 -13.74 19.02
CA GLU A 81 -19.33 -13.76 19.40
C GLU A 81 -19.87 -12.32 19.43
N ILE A 82 -20.87 -12.04 18.61
CA ILE A 82 -21.50 -10.74 18.43
C ILE A 82 -22.92 -10.82 18.98
N TYR A 83 -23.26 -9.97 19.94
CA TYR A 83 -24.63 -9.88 20.42
C TYR A 83 -25.50 -9.14 19.38
N LEU A 84 -26.57 -9.79 18.95
CA LEU A 84 -27.58 -9.22 18.07
C LEU A 84 -28.94 -9.30 18.75
N GLU A 85 -29.72 -8.23 18.64
CA GLU A 85 -31.11 -8.24 19.07
C GLU A 85 -31.99 -8.90 18.03
N GLU A 86 -33.16 -9.42 18.43
CA GLU A 86 -34.17 -9.92 17.49
C GLU A 86 -34.56 -8.79 16.53
N GLY A 87 -34.55 -9.07 15.24
CA GLY A 87 -34.94 -8.09 14.21
C GLY A 87 -34.01 -8.06 13.01
N SER A 88 -34.07 -6.96 12.28
CA SER A 88 -33.31 -6.74 11.07
C SER A 88 -32.00 -6.04 11.35
N HIS A 89 -30.97 -6.52 10.73
CA HIS A 89 -29.59 -5.99 10.83
C HIS A 89 -28.98 -5.82 9.44
N THR A 90 -27.96 -4.99 9.36
CA THR A 90 -27.17 -4.80 8.14
C THR A 90 -25.72 -5.18 8.42
N ILE A 91 -25.17 -6.04 7.59
CA ILE A 91 -23.72 -6.27 7.55
C ILE A 91 -23.13 -5.56 6.35
N SER A 92 -22.03 -4.84 6.54
CA SER A 92 -21.27 -4.26 5.46
C SER A 92 -19.86 -4.81 5.41
N MET A 93 -19.36 -4.97 4.22
CA MET A 93 -17.99 -5.41 3.97
C MET A 93 -17.34 -4.43 2.99
N GLN A 94 -16.22 -3.86 3.36
CA GLN A 94 -15.51 -2.87 2.57
C GLN A 94 -14.08 -3.34 2.28
N VAL A 95 -13.65 -3.17 1.03
CA VAL A 95 -12.28 -3.45 0.60
C VAL A 95 -11.32 -2.47 1.26
N THR A 96 -10.28 -2.98 1.93
CA THR A 96 -9.23 -2.17 2.54
C THR A 96 -7.85 -2.61 2.06
N LEU A 97 -6.86 -1.74 2.24
CA LEU A 97 -5.47 -2.07 1.97
C LEU A 97 -4.86 -2.97 3.07
N GLY A 98 -5.52 -3.10 4.22
CA GLY A 98 -5.04 -3.90 5.34
C GLY A 98 -3.59 -3.60 5.70
N GLY A 99 -2.76 -4.64 5.76
CA GLY A 99 -1.33 -4.52 6.04
C GLY A 99 -0.53 -3.70 5.03
N PHE A 100 -1.06 -3.50 3.81
CA PHE A 100 -0.42 -2.65 2.79
C PHE A 100 -0.65 -1.15 3.02
N ARG A 101 -1.51 -0.75 3.95
CA ARG A 101 -1.81 0.66 4.22
C ARG A 101 -0.58 1.44 4.68
N GLU A 102 0.19 0.88 5.60
CA GLU A 102 1.43 1.52 6.07
C GLU A 102 2.45 1.68 4.95
N ILE A 103 2.56 0.68 4.07
CA ILE A 103 3.44 0.71 2.90
C ILE A 103 3.00 1.82 1.95
N TYR A 104 1.70 1.91 1.68
CA TYR A 104 1.13 2.94 0.82
C TYR A 104 1.40 4.36 1.34
N ASP A 105 1.11 4.61 2.61
CA ASP A 105 1.31 5.91 3.24
C ASP A 105 2.81 6.29 3.28
N GLU A 106 3.69 5.32 3.52
CA GLU A 106 5.14 5.52 3.54
C GLU A 106 5.69 5.86 2.15
N ILE A 107 5.22 5.19 1.09
CA ILE A 107 5.61 5.51 -0.29
C ILE A 107 5.19 6.94 -0.65
N ILE A 108 3.97 7.36 -0.32
CA ILE A 108 3.51 8.73 -0.54
C ILE A 108 4.42 9.73 0.18
N SER A 109 4.78 9.46 1.42
CA SER A 109 5.67 10.32 2.21
C SER A 109 7.05 10.43 1.58
N VAL A 110 7.63 9.31 1.14
CA VAL A 110 8.94 9.29 0.44
C VAL A 110 8.88 10.05 -0.88
N MET A 111 7.82 9.86 -1.68
CA MET A 111 7.64 10.61 -2.93
C MET A 111 7.54 12.11 -2.70
N SER A 112 6.82 12.52 -1.65
CA SER A 112 6.70 13.94 -1.25
C SER A 112 8.08 14.53 -0.91
N GLU A 113 8.89 13.79 -0.16
CA GLU A 113 10.25 14.18 0.22
C GLU A 113 11.17 14.34 -1.01
N ILE A 114 11.17 13.34 -1.90
CA ILE A 114 11.95 13.39 -3.15
C ILE A 114 11.52 14.56 -4.03
N ASN A 115 10.20 14.80 -4.15
CA ASN A 115 9.67 15.92 -4.92
C ASN A 115 10.05 17.28 -4.32
N SER A 116 10.03 17.41 -2.99
CA SER A 116 10.47 18.61 -2.30
C SER A 116 11.93 18.93 -2.61
N VAL A 117 12.83 17.94 -2.46
CA VAL A 117 14.25 18.11 -2.82
C VAL A 117 14.40 18.41 -4.31
N GLY A 118 13.66 17.72 -5.18
CA GLY A 118 13.66 17.96 -6.63
C GLY A 118 13.28 19.39 -7.01
N MET A 119 12.28 19.98 -6.34
CA MET A 119 11.90 21.37 -6.55
C MET A 119 13.03 22.35 -6.15
N ASP A 120 13.73 22.07 -5.05
CA ASP A 120 14.83 22.92 -4.62
C ASP A 120 16.05 22.77 -5.54
N LEU A 121 16.38 21.57 -5.99
CA LEU A 121 17.42 21.31 -6.99
C LEU A 121 17.10 22.01 -8.33
N LYS A 122 15.81 22.06 -8.73
CA LYS A 122 15.37 22.77 -9.92
C LYS A 122 15.65 24.25 -9.84
N LYS A 123 15.52 24.87 -8.67
CA LYS A 123 15.88 26.29 -8.44
C LYS A 123 17.37 26.53 -8.66
N LEU A 124 18.23 25.59 -8.25
CA LEU A 124 19.68 25.70 -8.48
C LEU A 124 20.06 25.57 -9.96
N SER A 125 19.37 24.71 -10.70
CA SER A 125 19.62 24.51 -12.14
C SER A 125 18.90 25.54 -13.01
N ALA A 126 17.92 26.26 -12.49
CA ALA A 126 17.19 27.30 -13.20
C ALA A 126 18.13 28.43 -13.63
N GLY A 127 18.28 28.64 -14.95
CA GLY A 127 19.16 29.62 -15.52
C GLY A 127 20.59 29.11 -15.87
N SER A 128 20.88 27.82 -15.62
CA SER A 128 22.10 27.21 -16.14
C SER A 128 21.85 26.61 -17.52
N VAL A 129 22.53 27.15 -18.54
CA VAL A 129 22.48 26.61 -19.91
C VAL A 129 23.48 25.43 -20.07
N ASP A 130 24.40 25.28 -19.12
CA ASP A 130 25.44 24.23 -19.19
C ASP A 130 24.97 22.95 -18.53
N ALA A 131 24.64 21.97 -19.35
CA ALA A 131 24.24 20.62 -18.93
C ALA A 131 25.36 19.84 -18.20
N ASN A 132 26.62 20.29 -18.29
CA ASN A 132 27.78 19.66 -17.64
C ASN A 132 28.19 20.39 -16.35
N ARG A 133 27.46 21.44 -15.96
CA ARG A 133 27.72 22.15 -14.72
C ARG A 133 27.65 21.20 -13.52
N THR A 134 28.59 21.38 -12.62
CA THR A 134 28.63 20.64 -11.35
C THR A 134 28.44 21.59 -10.17
N TRP A 135 27.91 21.08 -9.08
CA TRP A 135 27.67 21.82 -7.84
C TRP A 135 28.37 21.14 -6.67
N ASP A 136 28.89 21.95 -5.77
CA ASP A 136 29.32 21.46 -4.46
C ASP A 136 28.07 21.39 -3.57
N MET A 137 27.43 20.21 -3.53
CA MET A 137 26.16 20.02 -2.84
C MET A 137 26.24 20.26 -1.33
N ASP A 138 27.41 20.01 -0.73
CA ASP A 138 27.61 20.24 0.71
C ASP A 138 27.62 21.75 1.05
N VAL A 139 27.93 22.60 0.06
CA VAL A 139 27.92 24.06 0.22
C VAL A 139 26.58 24.67 -0.22
N VAL A 140 26.07 24.27 -1.39
CA VAL A 140 24.92 24.96 -1.99
C VAL A 140 23.58 24.43 -1.48
N MET A 141 23.53 23.15 -1.04
CA MET A 141 22.33 22.52 -0.51
C MET A 141 22.69 21.33 0.42
N PRO A 142 23.25 21.60 1.60
CA PRO A 142 23.80 20.55 2.49
C PRO A 142 22.75 19.53 2.92
N GLU A 143 21.47 19.91 2.98
CA GLU A 143 20.37 19.03 3.40
C GLU A 143 19.91 18.05 2.31
N ALA A 144 20.18 18.32 1.02
CA ALA A 144 19.61 17.54 -0.08
C ALA A 144 20.09 16.09 -0.06
N ILE A 145 21.40 15.88 0.09
CA ILE A 145 21.98 14.53 0.05
C ILE A 145 21.58 13.70 1.27
N PRO A 146 21.63 14.20 2.52
CA PRO A 146 21.10 13.48 3.69
C PRO A 146 19.63 13.10 3.56
N ARG A 147 18.77 14.02 3.09
CA ARG A 147 17.34 13.79 2.88
C ARG A 147 17.08 12.68 1.87
N LEU A 148 17.76 12.69 0.73
CA LEU A 148 17.63 11.65 -0.29
C LEU A 148 18.21 10.30 0.15
N LYS A 149 19.28 10.29 0.98
CA LYS A 149 19.77 9.06 1.60
C LYS A 149 18.73 8.44 2.54
N ALA A 150 18.13 9.26 3.40
CA ALA A 150 17.04 8.81 4.27
C ALA A 150 15.86 8.28 3.46
N ALA A 151 15.48 8.94 2.35
CA ALA A 151 14.46 8.45 1.44
C ALA A 151 14.82 7.08 0.84
N SER A 152 16.09 6.87 0.44
CA SER A 152 16.55 5.58 -0.07
C SER A 152 16.46 4.46 0.97
N GLU A 153 16.84 4.71 2.20
CA GLU A 153 16.73 3.75 3.32
C GLU A 153 15.26 3.39 3.61
N ARG A 154 14.37 4.37 3.52
CA ARG A 154 12.93 4.17 3.67
C ARG A 154 12.37 3.31 2.54
N ILE A 155 12.78 3.51 1.28
CA ILE A 155 12.41 2.64 0.16
C ILE A 155 12.86 1.19 0.41
N ASP A 156 14.09 0.99 0.88
CA ASP A 156 14.59 -0.35 1.21
C ASP A 156 13.80 -1.01 2.34
N SER A 157 13.37 -0.23 3.34
CA SER A 157 12.51 -0.71 4.43
C SER A 157 11.12 -1.11 3.92
N VAL A 158 10.53 -0.30 3.04
CA VAL A 158 9.25 -0.58 2.39
C VAL A 158 9.34 -1.87 1.56
N TYR A 159 10.41 -2.05 0.79
CA TYR A 159 10.65 -3.26 0.02
C TYR A 159 10.63 -4.52 0.90
N LYS A 160 11.33 -4.49 2.05
CA LYS A 160 11.35 -5.61 3.00
C LYS A 160 9.95 -5.90 3.55
N LYS A 161 9.25 -4.86 4.04
CA LYS A 161 7.87 -5.02 4.55
C LYS A 161 6.94 -5.61 3.49
N LEU A 162 7.10 -5.18 2.25
CA LEU A 162 6.29 -5.67 1.14
C LEU A 162 6.55 -7.15 0.86
N CYS A 163 7.82 -7.57 0.82
CA CYS A 163 8.20 -8.97 0.66
C CYS A 163 7.70 -9.84 1.81
N ASP A 164 7.75 -9.34 3.04
CA ASP A 164 7.24 -10.06 4.23
C ASP A 164 5.72 -10.29 4.15
N LEU A 165 4.97 -9.34 3.59
CA LEU A 165 3.50 -9.43 3.47
C LEU A 165 3.03 -10.24 2.25
N SER A 166 3.75 -10.18 1.14
CA SER A 166 3.29 -10.73 -0.15
C SER A 166 4.18 -11.83 -0.72
N GLY A 167 5.29 -12.16 -0.06
CA GLY A 167 6.32 -13.03 -0.62
C GLY A 167 7.19 -12.35 -1.68
N SER A 168 8.27 -13.02 -2.07
CA SER A 168 9.27 -12.47 -3.02
C SER A 168 8.79 -12.35 -4.48
N ASP A 169 7.67 -12.95 -4.82
CA ASP A 169 7.15 -13.01 -6.20
C ASP A 169 6.21 -11.87 -6.58
N ALA A 170 6.17 -10.81 -5.76
CA ALA A 170 5.32 -9.67 -6.04
C ALA A 170 5.92 -8.83 -7.18
N THR A 171 5.24 -8.76 -8.31
CA THR A 171 5.67 -7.99 -9.50
C THR A 171 5.93 -6.51 -9.21
N PHE A 172 5.33 -5.94 -8.17
CA PHE A 172 5.57 -4.56 -7.73
C PHE A 172 6.82 -4.43 -6.85
N ALA A 173 7.39 -5.52 -6.34
CA ALA A 173 8.68 -5.49 -5.64
C ALA A 173 9.80 -5.03 -6.58
N ASP A 174 9.75 -5.41 -7.85
CA ASP A 174 10.71 -5.01 -8.87
C ASP A 174 10.75 -3.47 -9.04
N SER A 175 9.59 -2.82 -9.05
CA SER A 175 9.52 -1.35 -9.17
C SER A 175 10.16 -0.64 -7.98
N LEU A 176 10.03 -1.18 -6.75
CA LEU A 176 10.71 -0.64 -5.57
C LEU A 176 12.23 -0.85 -5.65
N GLU A 177 12.66 -2.01 -6.12
CA GLU A 177 14.08 -2.30 -6.32
C GLU A 177 14.71 -1.36 -7.35
N TYR A 178 14.00 -1.12 -8.48
CA TYR A 178 14.42 -0.16 -9.49
C TYR A 178 14.50 1.26 -8.92
N ALA A 179 13.49 1.71 -8.16
CA ALA A 179 13.47 3.03 -7.53
C ALA A 179 14.66 3.20 -6.57
N SER A 180 14.92 2.22 -5.70
CA SER A 180 16.04 2.22 -4.76
C SER A 180 17.38 2.24 -5.50
N SER A 181 17.58 1.35 -6.47
CA SER A 181 18.81 1.24 -7.25
C SER A 181 19.10 2.55 -8.02
N LEU A 182 18.06 3.15 -8.61
CA LEU A 182 18.22 4.42 -9.35
C LEU A 182 18.58 5.56 -8.40
N LEU A 183 17.91 5.67 -7.25
CA LEU A 183 18.23 6.70 -6.27
C LEU A 183 19.66 6.56 -5.74
N LYS A 184 20.10 5.34 -5.44
CA LYS A 184 21.51 5.06 -5.03
C LYS A 184 22.50 5.45 -6.11
N LYS A 185 22.21 5.19 -7.40
CA LYS A 185 23.05 5.62 -8.53
C LYS A 185 23.14 7.14 -8.64
N LEU A 186 22.05 7.86 -8.41
CA LEU A 186 22.03 9.32 -8.39
C LEU A 186 22.85 9.88 -7.22
N LEU A 187 22.70 9.30 -6.03
CA LEU A 187 23.44 9.68 -4.83
C LEU A 187 24.94 9.40 -4.91
N ALA A 188 25.36 8.44 -5.74
CA ALA A 188 26.79 8.18 -6.00
C ALA A 188 27.50 9.33 -6.76
N LYS A 189 26.70 10.22 -7.40
CA LYS A 189 27.23 11.36 -8.17
C LYS A 189 26.53 12.66 -7.77
N PRO A 190 26.65 13.12 -6.52
CA PRO A 190 25.87 14.23 -5.99
C PRO A 190 26.09 15.55 -6.75
N ARG A 191 27.31 15.77 -7.26
CA ARG A 191 27.69 17.00 -7.96
C ARG A 191 26.92 17.29 -9.25
N VAL A 192 26.32 16.26 -9.86
CA VAL A 192 25.54 16.39 -11.10
C VAL A 192 24.03 16.18 -10.88
N LEU A 193 23.63 15.99 -9.64
CA LEU A 193 22.24 15.69 -9.28
C LEU A 193 21.24 16.74 -9.78
N PRO A 194 21.53 18.07 -9.72
CA PRO A 194 20.62 19.08 -10.29
C PRO A 194 20.36 18.95 -11.80
N ASN A 195 21.27 18.27 -12.53
CA ASN A 195 21.09 17.98 -13.96
C ASN A 195 20.34 16.67 -14.21
N LYS A 196 19.94 15.93 -13.17
CA LYS A 196 19.34 14.59 -13.25
C LYS A 196 17.91 14.55 -12.70
N LEU A 197 17.22 15.69 -12.70
CA LEU A 197 15.83 15.79 -12.21
C LEU A 197 14.89 14.87 -13.00
N GLU A 198 15.16 14.68 -14.29
CA GLU A 198 14.37 13.77 -15.13
C GLU A 198 14.38 12.34 -14.57
N LEU A 199 15.53 11.88 -14.04
CA LEU A 199 15.62 10.56 -13.39
C LEU A 199 15.20 10.58 -11.92
N LEU A 200 15.25 11.75 -11.26
CA LEU A 200 14.86 11.85 -9.86
C LEU A 200 13.33 11.86 -9.70
N ASN A 201 12.63 12.81 -10.36
CA ASN A 201 11.22 13.04 -10.08
C ASN A 201 10.36 13.60 -11.23
N VAL A 202 10.91 13.78 -12.44
CA VAL A 202 10.17 14.45 -13.53
C VAL A 202 9.82 13.48 -14.66
N GLY A 203 10.72 12.59 -15.05
CA GLY A 203 10.56 11.73 -16.23
C GLY A 203 9.81 10.44 -15.97
N ASP A 204 9.41 9.77 -17.05
CA ASP A 204 8.71 8.48 -17.02
C ASP A 204 9.57 7.32 -16.49
N ASN A 205 10.87 7.50 -16.38
CA ASN A 205 11.81 6.54 -15.78
C ASN A 205 12.42 7.10 -14.48
N SER A 206 11.70 7.97 -13.78
CA SER A 206 12.17 8.57 -12.54
C SER A 206 11.90 7.68 -11.33
N VAL A 207 12.62 7.95 -10.23
CA VAL A 207 12.39 7.29 -8.95
C VAL A 207 10.94 7.43 -8.51
N THR A 208 10.36 8.63 -8.60
CA THR A 208 8.97 8.87 -8.21
C THR A 208 7.97 8.18 -9.13
N LYS A 209 8.29 7.98 -10.41
CA LYS A 209 7.42 7.22 -11.31
C LYS A 209 7.35 5.74 -10.91
N PHE A 210 8.49 5.10 -10.63
CA PHE A 210 8.50 3.72 -10.14
C PHE A 210 7.75 3.57 -8.82
N LEU A 211 7.89 4.51 -7.89
CA LEU A 211 7.11 4.53 -6.64
C LEU A 211 5.61 4.70 -6.90
N GLY A 212 5.24 5.56 -7.86
CA GLY A 212 3.85 5.75 -8.28
C GLY A 212 3.24 4.50 -8.91
N ASP A 213 4.04 3.72 -9.65
CA ASP A 213 3.59 2.44 -10.22
C ASP A 213 3.28 1.42 -9.12
N VAL A 214 4.08 1.38 -8.05
CA VAL A 214 3.79 0.55 -6.87
C VAL A 214 2.48 0.97 -6.22
N LEU A 215 2.25 2.28 -6.00
CA LEU A 215 0.98 2.77 -5.44
C LEU A 215 -0.22 2.37 -6.31
N SER A 216 -0.09 2.51 -7.63
CA SER A 216 -1.14 2.14 -8.56
C SER A 216 -1.44 0.64 -8.50
N GLN A 217 -0.41 -0.21 -8.39
CA GLN A 217 -0.57 -1.65 -8.26
C GLN A 217 -1.16 -2.07 -6.91
N LEU A 218 -0.82 -1.38 -5.82
CA LEU A 218 -1.42 -1.63 -4.50
C LEU A 218 -2.92 -1.33 -4.48
N ILE A 219 -3.36 -0.29 -5.21
CA ILE A 219 -4.78 0.10 -5.27
C ILE A 219 -5.56 -0.77 -6.27
N SER A 220 -4.96 -1.09 -7.42
CA SER A 220 -5.62 -1.77 -8.54
C SER A 220 -5.46 -3.28 -8.53
N SER A 221 -4.72 -3.85 -7.61
CA SER A 221 -4.71 -5.30 -7.42
C SER A 221 -6.14 -5.75 -7.12
N PRO A 222 -6.70 -6.74 -7.84
CA PRO A 222 -8.01 -7.28 -7.52
C PRO A 222 -7.96 -7.81 -6.09
N LEU A 223 -8.69 -7.13 -5.25
CA LEU A 223 -8.72 -7.31 -3.80
C LEU A 223 -9.82 -8.28 -3.45
#